data_3cb1140aacfc5ed5d0df91a81bf98c88
#
_entry.id   3cb1140aacfc5ed5d0df91a81bf98c88
#
_cell.length_a   1.000
_cell.length_b   1.000
_cell.length_c   1.000
_cell.angle_alpha   90.00
_cell.angle_beta   90.00
_cell.angle_gamma   90.00
#
_symmetry.space_group_name_H-M   'P 1'
#
loop_
_entity.id
_entity.type
_entity.pdbx_description
1 polymer ?
#
loop_
_entity_poly.entity_id
_entity_poly.type
_entity_poly.pdbx_seq_one_letter_code
_entity_poly.pdbx_strand_id
1 'polypeptide(L)'
;KFIYAIPDFQNPSGVTMTLKQRLNVLEVAKEFDILVLEDSPYREIRFSGEPMPLIYSLDKEGRTMLLGTFSKTFIPGFRLGWVMAPPAIIEKLEIVKQSTDLCAPVFNQFIAARYMEKGYFDKNIERIKINYRNKRDNMMAAFAKYMPEGVTWTNPEGGLFLFVTLPEGY
;
A
#
# COMPACT_ATOMS: atom_id res chain seq x y z
N LYS A 1 18.56 10.45 4.61
CA LYS A 1 18.35 9.18 3.88
C LYS A 1 17.23 8.40 4.56
N PHE A 2 16.47 7.61 3.80
CA PHE A 2 15.43 6.72 4.31
C PHE A 2 15.26 5.52 3.38
N ILE A 3 14.66 4.45 3.88
CA ILE A 3 14.20 3.30 3.10
C ILE A 3 12.72 3.55 2.77
N TYR A 4 12.37 3.56 1.48
CA TYR A 4 10.98 3.56 1.03
C TYR A 4 10.55 2.14 0.66
N ALA A 5 9.44 1.68 1.21
CA ALA A 5 8.91 0.34 0.96
C ALA A 5 7.40 0.35 0.78
N ILE A 6 6.92 -0.45 -0.17
CA ILE A 6 5.50 -0.83 -0.32
C ILE A 6 5.42 -2.33 0.01
N PRO A 7 5.20 -2.72 1.27
CA PRO A 7 5.35 -4.11 1.69
C PRO A 7 4.20 -5.02 1.27
N ASP A 8 3.03 -4.48 0.95
CA ASP A 8 1.86 -5.26 0.52
C ASP A 8 1.49 -4.91 -0.93
N PHE A 9 1.48 -5.91 -1.80
CA PHE A 9 1.06 -5.80 -3.22
C PHE A 9 1.77 -4.68 -3.97
N GLN A 10 3.09 -4.67 -3.86
CA GLN A 10 3.99 -3.63 -4.34
C GLN A 10 3.70 -3.19 -5.78
N ASN A 11 3.72 -1.90 -6.02
CA ASN A 11 3.68 -1.31 -7.36
C ASN A 11 5.09 -1.19 -7.93
N PRO A 12 5.43 -1.87 -9.06
CA PRO A 12 4.51 -2.55 -10.00
C PRO A 12 4.43 -4.08 -9.85
N SER A 13 5.20 -4.70 -8.95
CA SER A 13 5.42 -6.16 -8.95
C SER A 13 4.24 -6.99 -8.46
N GLY A 14 3.33 -6.40 -7.68
CA GLY A 14 2.22 -7.12 -7.03
C GLY A 14 2.65 -8.03 -5.87
N VAL A 15 3.93 -8.10 -5.54
CA VAL A 15 4.44 -8.99 -4.48
C VAL A 15 4.21 -8.42 -3.08
N THR A 16 4.12 -9.32 -2.11
CA THR A 16 4.03 -9.00 -0.68
C THR A 16 5.30 -9.43 0.03
N MET A 17 5.88 -8.55 0.84
CA MET A 17 7.04 -8.86 1.67
C MET A 17 6.68 -9.85 2.77
N THR A 18 7.49 -10.89 2.92
CA THR A 18 7.40 -11.85 4.03
C THR A 18 7.73 -11.18 5.36
N LEU A 19 7.33 -11.79 6.47
CA LEU A 19 7.70 -11.30 7.81
C LEU A 19 9.22 -11.14 7.97
N LYS A 20 10.01 -12.11 7.48
CA LYS A 20 11.48 -12.06 7.53
C LYS A 20 12.02 -10.82 6.79
N GLN A 21 11.49 -10.51 5.61
CA GLN A 21 11.91 -9.33 4.86
C GLN A 21 11.55 -8.02 5.58
N ARG A 22 10.37 -7.95 6.21
CA ARG A 22 9.95 -6.78 7.00
C ARG A 22 10.88 -6.55 8.20
N LEU A 23 11.22 -7.62 8.92
CA LEU A 23 12.18 -7.55 10.03
C LEU A 23 13.58 -7.13 9.56
N ASN A 24 14.04 -7.67 8.44
CA ASN A 24 15.34 -7.29 7.86
C ASN A 24 15.40 -5.80 7.47
N VAL A 25 14.30 -5.22 6.99
CA VAL A 25 14.24 -3.77 6.74
C VAL A 25 14.49 -2.98 8.03
N LEU A 26 13.92 -3.40 9.15
CA LEU A 26 14.12 -2.74 10.45
C LEU A 26 15.54 -2.92 10.98
N GLU A 27 16.14 -4.10 10.80
CA GLU A 27 17.55 -4.37 11.16
C GLU A 27 18.50 -3.44 10.39
N VAL A 28 18.32 -3.35 9.06
CA VAL A 28 19.11 -2.45 8.21
C VAL A 28 18.88 -0.97 8.60
N ALA A 29 17.63 -0.58 8.86
CA ALA A 29 17.33 0.78 9.29
C ALA A 29 18.01 1.14 10.62
N LYS A 30 18.07 0.19 11.55
CA LYS A 30 18.80 0.32 12.82
C LYS A 30 20.29 0.42 12.62
N GLU A 31 20.88 -0.48 11.85
CA GLU A 31 22.33 -0.53 11.60
C GLU A 31 22.86 0.79 10.99
N PHE A 32 22.11 1.36 10.05
CA PHE A 32 22.53 2.57 9.34
C PHE A 32 21.93 3.86 9.90
N ASP A 33 21.21 3.81 11.02
CA ASP A 33 20.53 4.94 11.67
C ASP A 33 19.68 5.76 10.69
N ILE A 34 18.81 5.09 9.94
CA ILE A 34 17.93 5.71 8.94
C ILE A 34 16.46 5.41 9.22
N LEU A 35 15.59 6.23 8.65
CA LEU A 35 14.15 6.08 8.76
C LEU A 35 13.60 5.07 7.73
N VAL A 36 12.46 4.47 8.05
CA VAL A 36 11.66 3.67 7.12
C VAL A 36 10.38 4.43 6.77
N LEU A 37 10.09 4.53 5.49
CA LEU A 37 8.83 5.07 4.97
C LEU A 37 8.03 3.91 4.41
N GLU A 38 7.10 3.38 5.20
CA GLU A 38 6.18 2.32 4.81
C GLU A 38 4.96 2.92 4.12
N ASP A 39 4.79 2.68 2.83
CA ASP A 39 3.63 3.10 2.07
C ASP A 39 2.68 1.92 1.85
N SER A 40 1.47 2.02 2.40
CA SER A 40 0.49 0.92 2.44
C SER A 40 -0.83 1.25 1.72
N PRO A 41 -0.80 1.60 0.42
CA PRO A 41 -2.00 1.99 -0.30
C PRO A 41 -2.90 0.82 -0.72
N TYR A 42 -2.38 -0.41 -0.72
CA TYR A 42 -3.08 -1.59 -1.27
C TYR A 42 -3.42 -2.66 -0.23
N ARG A 43 -2.91 -2.54 0.99
CA ARG A 43 -3.00 -3.55 2.07
C ARG A 43 -4.40 -4.11 2.25
N GLU A 44 -5.42 -3.25 2.25
CA GLU A 44 -6.81 -3.63 2.46
C GLU A 44 -7.42 -4.44 1.30
N ILE A 45 -6.76 -4.43 0.13
CA ILE A 45 -7.24 -5.12 -1.08
C ILE A 45 -6.59 -6.51 -1.17
N ARG A 46 -6.69 -7.30 -0.11
CA ARG A 46 -6.22 -8.69 -0.07
C ARG A 46 -7.34 -9.63 -0.48
N PHE A 47 -7.07 -10.52 -1.46
CA PHE A 47 -8.02 -11.50 -1.98
C PHE A 47 -7.89 -12.86 -1.31
N SER A 48 -6.67 -13.23 -0.92
CA SER A 48 -6.30 -14.52 -0.37
C SER A 48 -5.08 -14.43 0.55
N GLY A 49 -4.77 -15.50 1.27
CA GLY A 49 -3.69 -15.55 2.24
C GLY A 49 -3.98 -14.74 3.51
N GLU A 50 -3.02 -14.77 4.43
CA GLU A 50 -3.13 -14.08 5.72
C GLU A 50 -2.47 -12.68 5.66
N PRO A 51 -3.06 -11.69 6.34
CA PRO A 51 -2.47 -10.37 6.42
C PRO A 51 -1.15 -10.39 7.20
N MET A 52 -0.13 -9.75 6.63
CA MET A 52 1.15 -9.58 7.31
C MET A 52 1.13 -8.37 8.25
N PRO A 53 1.85 -8.39 9.39
CA PRO A 53 1.97 -7.22 10.25
C PRO A 53 2.69 -6.09 9.52
N LEU A 54 2.28 -4.85 9.76
CA LEU A 54 2.96 -3.66 9.24
C LEU A 54 4.40 -3.59 9.76
N ILE A 55 5.34 -3.09 8.97
CA ILE A 55 6.70 -2.77 9.43
C ILE A 55 6.59 -1.79 10.60
N TYR A 56 5.70 -0.79 10.49
CA TYR A 56 5.39 0.16 11.57
C TYR A 56 4.99 -0.53 12.88
N SER A 57 4.18 -1.60 12.84
CA SER A 57 3.77 -2.32 14.04
C SER A 57 4.87 -3.21 14.63
N LEU A 58 5.83 -3.61 13.83
CA LEU A 58 6.99 -4.41 14.24
C LEU A 58 8.11 -3.55 14.82
N ASP A 59 8.15 -2.26 14.45
CA ASP A 59 9.17 -1.31 14.90
C ASP A 59 9.03 -1.00 16.40
N LYS A 60 10.13 -1.20 17.13
CA LYS A 60 10.22 -0.92 18.58
C LYS A 60 11.00 0.35 18.88
N GLU A 61 11.63 0.96 17.87
CA GLU A 61 12.52 2.09 18.04
C GLU A 61 11.93 3.41 17.50
N GLY A 62 10.74 3.37 16.89
CA GLY A 62 10.07 4.56 16.36
C GLY A 62 10.77 5.16 15.13
N ARG A 63 11.35 4.31 14.27
CA ARG A 63 12.03 4.72 13.03
C ARG A 63 11.12 4.70 11.81
N THR A 64 9.93 4.11 11.94
CA THR A 64 9.02 3.90 10.80
C THR A 64 7.94 4.96 10.76
N MET A 65 7.76 5.54 9.58
CA MET A 65 6.60 6.34 9.21
C MET A 65 5.67 5.48 8.36
N LEU A 66 4.39 5.45 8.69
CA LEU A 66 3.36 4.73 7.93
C LEU A 66 2.51 5.72 7.14
N LEU A 67 2.43 5.49 5.83
CA LEU A 67 1.54 6.23 4.94
C LEU A 67 0.34 5.40 4.55
N GLY A 68 -0.81 6.03 4.49
CA GLY A 68 -2.03 5.45 3.97
C GLY A 68 -2.81 6.42 3.09
N THR A 69 -3.69 5.87 2.27
CA THR A 69 -4.50 6.65 1.34
C THR A 69 -5.92 6.13 1.22
N PHE A 70 -6.87 7.02 0.99
CA PHE A 70 -8.24 6.70 0.62
C PHE A 70 -8.43 6.52 -0.90
N SER A 71 -7.40 6.79 -1.70
CA SER A 71 -7.51 6.78 -3.16
C SER A 71 -7.81 5.41 -3.76
N LYS A 72 -7.43 4.32 -3.09
CA LYS A 72 -7.60 2.95 -3.60
C LYS A 72 -8.79 2.22 -2.97
N THR A 73 -9.25 2.70 -1.81
CA THR A 73 -10.26 2.04 -0.99
C THR A 73 -11.56 2.84 -0.86
N PHE A 74 -11.54 4.12 -1.26
CA PHE A 74 -12.72 5.00 -1.21
C PHE A 74 -12.85 5.82 -2.50
N ILE A 75 -12.45 7.10 -2.50
CA ILE A 75 -12.61 8.01 -3.64
C ILE A 75 -11.27 8.66 -3.99
N PRO A 76 -10.65 8.30 -5.14
CA PRO A 76 -9.35 8.86 -5.53
C PRO A 76 -9.39 10.38 -5.77
N GLY A 77 -10.52 10.92 -6.23
CA GLY A 77 -10.72 12.34 -6.47
C GLY A 77 -10.76 13.21 -5.21
N PHE A 78 -10.94 12.62 -4.02
CA PHE A 78 -10.93 13.35 -2.76
C PHE A 78 -9.53 13.79 -2.33
N ARG A 79 -8.49 13.18 -2.88
CA ARG A 79 -7.08 13.50 -2.59
C ARG A 79 -6.76 13.44 -1.10
N LEU A 80 -7.30 12.43 -0.40
CA LEU A 80 -7.06 12.19 1.02
C LEU A 80 -6.03 11.08 1.24
N GLY A 81 -5.08 11.35 2.12
CA GLY A 81 -4.15 10.42 2.68
C GLY A 81 -3.85 10.79 4.13
N TRP A 82 -3.10 9.97 4.80
CA TRP A 82 -2.71 10.17 6.19
C TRP A 82 -1.31 9.63 6.44
N VAL A 83 -0.68 10.12 7.49
CA VAL A 83 0.62 9.64 7.96
C VAL A 83 0.57 9.41 9.46
N MET A 84 1.20 8.32 9.90
CA MET A 84 1.53 8.05 11.29
C MET A 84 3.04 8.03 11.42
N ALA A 85 3.58 8.85 12.33
CA ALA A 85 5.00 8.97 12.55
C ALA A 85 5.30 9.45 13.97
N PRO A 86 6.55 9.38 14.45
CA PRO A 86 6.96 9.99 15.72
C PRO A 86 6.62 11.49 15.76
N PRO A 87 6.26 12.04 16.95
CA PRO A 87 5.82 13.43 17.10
C PRO A 87 6.78 14.45 16.47
N ALA A 88 8.08 14.28 16.65
CA ALA A 88 9.08 15.19 16.08
C ALA A 88 9.07 15.25 14.54
N ILE A 89 8.65 14.17 13.88
CA ILE A 89 8.48 14.14 12.43
C ILE A 89 7.16 14.81 12.05
N ILE A 90 6.08 14.53 12.77
CA ILE A 90 4.76 15.13 12.54
C ILE A 90 4.84 16.64 12.62
N GLU A 91 5.49 17.21 13.63
CA GLU A 91 5.71 18.67 13.76
C GLU A 91 6.36 19.29 12.51
N LYS A 92 7.33 18.62 11.92
CA LYS A 92 7.98 19.09 10.69
C LYS A 92 7.07 18.95 9.46
N LEU A 93 6.33 17.85 9.39
CA LEU A 93 5.35 17.65 8.31
C LEU A 93 4.22 18.68 8.35
N GLU A 94 3.75 19.07 9.55
CA GLU A 94 2.76 20.12 9.71
C GLU A 94 3.24 21.46 9.16
N ILE A 95 4.47 21.85 9.48
CA ILE A 95 5.08 23.09 8.97
C ILE A 95 5.16 23.06 7.43
N VAL A 96 5.63 21.95 6.87
CA VAL A 96 5.72 21.77 5.41
C VAL A 96 4.33 21.78 4.78
N LYS A 97 3.34 21.12 5.40
CA LYS A 97 1.96 21.08 4.93
C LYS A 97 1.34 22.48 4.90
N GLN A 98 1.53 23.26 5.95
CA GLN A 98 1.06 24.66 6.03
C GLN A 98 1.62 25.53 4.92
N SER A 99 2.90 25.35 4.56
CA SER A 99 3.55 26.12 3.51
C SER A 99 3.25 25.61 2.09
N THR A 100 2.77 24.37 1.93
CA THR A 100 2.50 23.75 0.62
C THR A 100 1.07 24.00 0.16
N ASP A 101 0.08 23.63 0.96
CA ASP A 101 -1.34 23.69 0.58
C ASP A 101 -2.28 23.98 1.77
N LEU A 102 -1.72 24.32 2.92
CA LEU A 102 -2.36 24.61 4.18
C LEU A 102 -3.06 23.39 4.80
N CYS A 103 -4.07 22.85 4.13
CA CYS A 103 -4.79 21.63 4.57
C CYS A 103 -5.46 20.93 3.39
N ALA A 104 -5.70 19.63 3.56
CA ALA A 104 -6.58 18.89 2.64
C ALA A 104 -8.02 19.42 2.75
N PRO A 105 -8.86 19.31 1.67
CA PRO A 105 -10.24 19.80 1.69
C PRO A 105 -11.04 19.25 2.87
N VAL A 106 -11.48 20.12 3.77
CA VAL A 106 -12.15 19.77 5.04
C VAL A 106 -13.45 19.01 4.77
N PHE A 107 -14.23 19.43 3.77
CA PHE A 107 -15.46 18.75 3.38
C PHE A 107 -15.24 17.28 3.04
N ASN A 108 -14.17 16.97 2.29
CA ASN A 108 -13.82 15.60 1.92
C ASN A 108 -13.43 14.75 3.15
N GLN A 109 -12.76 15.37 4.13
CA GLN A 109 -12.40 14.73 5.39
C GLN A 109 -13.66 14.37 6.19
N PHE A 110 -14.63 15.28 6.31
CA PHE A 110 -15.89 15.00 6.99
C PHE A 110 -16.70 13.89 6.32
N ILE A 111 -16.76 13.87 4.98
CA ILE A 111 -17.44 12.78 4.24
C ILE A 111 -16.73 11.45 4.52
N ALA A 112 -15.41 11.40 4.45
CA ALA A 112 -14.65 10.17 4.71
C ALA A 112 -14.89 9.68 6.15
N ALA A 113 -14.79 10.55 7.15
CA ALA A 113 -15.07 10.24 8.54
C ALA A 113 -16.49 9.67 8.71
N ARG A 114 -17.49 10.34 8.17
CA ARG A 114 -18.89 9.93 8.26
C ARG A 114 -19.17 8.60 7.56
N TYR A 115 -18.50 8.35 6.44
CA TYR A 115 -18.58 7.09 5.71
C TYR A 115 -18.01 5.92 6.53
N MET A 116 -16.89 6.13 7.22
CA MET A 116 -16.28 5.16 8.13
C MET A 116 -17.15 4.92 9.37
N GLU A 117 -17.63 5.96 10.05
CA GLU A 117 -18.50 5.86 11.23
C GLU A 117 -19.76 5.04 10.97
N LYS A 118 -20.32 5.11 9.75
CA LYS A 118 -21.48 4.33 9.34
C LYS A 118 -21.19 2.90 8.91
N GLY A 119 -19.92 2.46 8.97
CA GLY A 119 -19.50 1.13 8.54
C GLY A 119 -19.61 0.89 7.03
N TYR A 120 -19.73 1.95 6.22
CA TYR A 120 -19.79 1.81 4.76
C TYR A 120 -18.42 1.53 4.17
N PHE A 121 -17.35 1.95 4.83
CA PHE A 121 -15.98 1.71 4.39
C PHE A 121 -15.69 0.22 4.32
N ASP A 122 -15.98 -0.54 5.38
CA ASP A 122 -15.72 -1.98 5.44
C ASP A 122 -16.53 -2.74 4.38
N LYS A 123 -17.81 -2.37 4.22
CA LYS A 123 -18.67 -2.95 3.17
C LYS A 123 -18.11 -2.68 1.76
N ASN A 124 -17.56 -1.49 1.54
CA ASN A 124 -16.93 -1.14 0.27
C ASN A 124 -15.64 -1.92 0.04
N ILE A 125 -14.82 -2.13 1.06
CA ILE A 125 -13.61 -2.97 0.99
C ILE A 125 -13.96 -4.39 0.53
N GLU A 126 -14.96 -5.02 1.12
CA GLU A 126 -15.39 -6.37 0.71
C GLU A 126 -15.85 -6.41 -0.76
N ARG A 127 -16.62 -5.41 -1.20
CA ARG A 127 -17.03 -5.28 -2.61
C ARG A 127 -15.83 -5.09 -3.55
N ILE A 128 -14.85 -4.28 -3.14
CA ILE A 128 -13.62 -4.03 -3.89
C ILE A 128 -12.81 -5.33 -4.02
N LYS A 129 -12.63 -6.08 -2.94
CA LYS A 129 -11.91 -7.36 -2.93
C LYS A 129 -12.50 -8.34 -3.94
N ILE A 130 -13.82 -8.54 -3.92
CA ILE A 130 -14.51 -9.43 -4.86
C ILE A 130 -14.28 -8.99 -6.31
N ASN A 131 -14.46 -7.70 -6.59
CA ASN A 131 -14.34 -7.15 -7.94
C ASN A 131 -12.90 -7.28 -8.48
N TYR A 132 -11.90 -6.92 -7.66
CA TYR A 132 -10.50 -7.00 -8.11
C TYR A 132 -9.98 -8.44 -8.16
N ARG A 133 -10.45 -9.35 -7.31
CA ARG A 133 -10.18 -10.78 -7.45
C ARG A 133 -10.65 -11.28 -8.83
N ASN A 134 -11.89 -10.99 -9.20
CA ASN A 134 -12.44 -11.41 -10.49
C ASN A 134 -11.64 -10.82 -11.66
N LYS A 135 -11.24 -9.55 -11.57
CA LYS A 135 -10.39 -8.91 -12.61
C LYS A 135 -9.03 -9.58 -12.71
N ARG A 136 -8.37 -9.86 -11.57
CA ARG A 136 -7.11 -10.59 -11.54
C ARG A 136 -7.25 -11.97 -12.19
N ASP A 137 -8.25 -12.75 -11.79
CA ASP A 137 -8.45 -14.12 -12.25
C ASP A 137 -8.74 -14.16 -13.76
N ASN A 138 -9.55 -13.23 -14.26
CA ASN A 138 -9.80 -13.09 -15.71
C ASN A 138 -8.52 -12.71 -16.48
N MET A 139 -7.70 -11.81 -15.95
CA MET A 139 -6.42 -11.42 -16.56
C MET A 139 -5.45 -12.60 -16.56
N MET A 140 -5.33 -13.33 -15.45
CA MET A 140 -4.49 -14.53 -15.34
C MET A 140 -4.89 -15.60 -16.33
N ALA A 141 -6.20 -15.87 -16.49
CA ALA A 141 -6.72 -16.81 -17.47
C ALA A 141 -6.42 -16.37 -18.90
N ALA A 142 -6.52 -15.07 -19.19
CA ALA A 142 -6.16 -14.52 -20.50
C ALA A 142 -4.64 -14.65 -20.77
N PHE A 143 -3.80 -14.37 -19.78
CA PHE A 143 -2.34 -14.56 -19.91
C PHE A 143 -2.00 -16.04 -20.19
N ALA A 144 -2.57 -16.96 -19.43
CA ALA A 144 -2.35 -18.40 -19.65
C ALA A 144 -2.78 -18.89 -21.05
N LYS A 145 -3.76 -18.21 -21.66
CA LYS A 145 -4.28 -18.60 -22.98
C LYS A 145 -3.54 -17.93 -24.16
N TYR A 146 -3.10 -16.68 -24.00
CA TYR A 146 -2.68 -15.85 -25.11
C TYR A 146 -1.23 -15.38 -25.07
N MET A 147 -0.54 -15.48 -23.91
CA MET A 147 0.86 -15.06 -23.83
C MET A 147 1.77 -16.04 -24.59
N PRO A 148 2.78 -15.53 -25.28
CA PRO A 148 3.80 -16.38 -25.93
C PRO A 148 4.59 -17.24 -24.94
N GLU A 149 5.21 -18.28 -25.47
CA GLU A 149 6.13 -19.13 -24.70
C GLU A 149 7.29 -18.29 -24.12
N GLY A 150 7.68 -18.58 -22.89
CA GLY A 150 8.77 -17.88 -22.19
C GLY A 150 8.33 -16.61 -21.44
N VAL A 151 7.11 -16.10 -21.67
CA VAL A 151 6.57 -14.98 -20.89
C VAL A 151 6.09 -15.49 -19.53
N THR A 152 6.49 -14.79 -18.45
CA THR A 152 6.08 -15.10 -17.08
C THR A 152 5.36 -13.92 -16.44
N TRP A 153 4.60 -14.17 -15.36
CA TRP A 153 3.91 -13.10 -14.64
C TRP A 153 3.74 -13.45 -13.16
N THR A 154 3.55 -12.42 -12.34
CA THR A 154 3.25 -12.57 -10.92
C THR A 154 1.82 -13.05 -10.69
N ASN A 155 1.59 -13.78 -9.59
CA ASN A 155 0.26 -14.18 -9.13
C ASN A 155 -0.01 -13.55 -7.74
N PRO A 156 -0.46 -12.30 -7.68
CA PRO A 156 -0.62 -11.59 -6.42
C PRO A 156 -1.84 -12.06 -5.63
N GLU A 157 -1.71 -12.10 -4.31
CA GLU A 157 -2.77 -12.39 -3.35
C GLU A 157 -3.71 -11.20 -3.11
N GLY A 158 -3.42 -10.05 -3.72
CA GLY A 158 -4.17 -8.80 -3.55
C GLY A 158 -3.65 -7.67 -4.43
N GLY A 159 -4.09 -6.46 -4.13
CA GLY A 159 -3.65 -5.25 -4.84
C GLY A 159 -4.27 -5.08 -6.21
N LEU A 160 -3.56 -4.32 -7.07
CA LEU A 160 -4.05 -3.85 -8.36
C LEU A 160 -3.12 -4.19 -9.52
N PHE A 161 -2.01 -4.90 -9.28
CA PHE A 161 -0.94 -5.06 -10.27
C PHE A 161 -0.64 -6.53 -10.56
N LEU A 162 -0.43 -6.82 -11.84
CA LEU A 162 0.21 -8.00 -12.37
C LEU A 162 1.49 -7.53 -13.08
N PHE A 163 2.61 -8.16 -12.78
CA PHE A 163 3.88 -7.85 -13.41
C PHE A 163 4.24 -8.94 -14.40
N VAL A 164 4.43 -8.56 -15.65
CA VAL A 164 4.78 -9.48 -16.75
C VAL A 164 6.25 -9.31 -17.06
N THR A 165 6.96 -10.44 -17.16
CA THR A 165 8.37 -10.49 -17.55
C THR A 165 8.48 -11.17 -18.91
N LEU A 166 9.10 -10.47 -19.84
CA LEU A 166 9.42 -11.01 -21.16
C LEU A 166 10.68 -11.87 -21.13
N PRO A 167 10.85 -12.83 -22.05
CA PRO A 167 12.11 -13.55 -22.21
C PRO A 167 13.28 -12.60 -22.53
N GLU A 168 14.49 -13.07 -22.26
CA GLU A 168 15.72 -12.34 -22.64
C GLU A 168 15.76 -12.11 -24.16
N GLY A 169 16.11 -10.88 -24.60
CA GLY A 169 16.23 -10.53 -26.01
C GLY A 169 15.00 -9.86 -26.65
N TYR A 170 13.98 -9.56 -25.82
CA TYR A 170 12.81 -8.76 -26.24
C TYR A 170 12.91 -7.34 -25.73
#